data_a6432e23141b50c35be5b0faa0df48f0
#
_entry.id   a6432e23141b50c35be5b0faa0df48f0
#
_cell.length_a   1.000
_cell.length_b   1.000
_cell.length_c   1.000
_cell.angle_alpha   90.00
_cell.angle_beta   90.00
_cell.angle_gamma   90.00
#
_symmetry.space_group_name_H-M   'P 1'
#
loop_
_entity.id
_entity.type
_entity.pdbx_description
1 polymer ?
#
loop_
_entity_poly.entity_id
_entity_poly.type
_entity_poly.pdbx_seq_one_letter_code
_entity_poly.pdbx_strand_id
1 'polypeptide(L)'
;AAFLRLQGCTFNCNYCDTTAVWHSGNIFNFSELIDMIEKSQLIQKFAEGQHFVITGGSPLMQQPRLINFLQRLYIYLDIFPVIEIENECSIMPSEKLINMELCWNNSPKLSNSNVPEVQRYQPTIIKKLASIYDSWFKFVISKPEDWEEIEQMYLKPKLIQREQIILMPEANTREQLIQNSPMVAELAITQGVRFSSREHILLWDKMI
;
A
#
# COMPACT_ATOMS: atom_id res chain seq x y z
N ALA A 1 -13.77 0.74 2.80
CA ALA A 1 -12.67 0.38 3.70
C ALA A 1 -12.56 1.39 4.84
N ALA A 2 -12.07 0.96 5.99
CA ALA A 2 -11.61 1.82 7.08
C ALA A 2 -10.09 1.92 7.03
N PHE A 3 -9.51 3.10 7.31
CA PHE A 3 -8.08 3.34 7.19
C PHE A 3 -7.44 3.66 8.54
N LEU A 4 -6.40 2.91 8.91
CA LEU A 4 -5.46 3.26 9.97
C LEU A 4 -4.18 3.81 9.33
N ARG A 5 -3.99 5.12 9.41
CA ARG A 5 -2.85 5.79 8.79
C ARG A 5 -1.74 6.05 9.82
N LEU A 6 -0.61 5.37 9.65
CA LEU A 6 0.56 5.47 10.52
C LEU A 6 1.51 6.58 10.03
N GLN A 7 2.15 7.26 10.97
CA GLN A 7 3.13 8.30 10.68
C GLN A 7 4.52 7.73 10.44
N GLY A 8 5.35 8.51 9.75
CA GLY A 8 6.72 8.17 9.39
C GLY A 8 6.80 7.47 8.04
N CYS A 9 7.75 7.89 7.21
CA CYS A 9 8.04 7.27 5.92
C CYS A 9 9.54 7.14 5.72
N THR A 10 9.97 6.04 5.09
CA THR A 10 11.36 5.81 4.69
C THR A 10 11.73 6.54 3.41
N PHE A 11 10.73 7.00 2.65
CA PHE A 11 10.87 7.65 1.35
C PHE A 11 10.29 9.06 1.35
N ASN A 12 10.77 9.88 0.39
CA ASN A 12 10.28 11.23 0.10
C ASN A 12 9.92 11.31 -1.38
N CYS A 13 8.91 10.54 -1.80
CA CYS A 13 8.50 10.50 -3.21
C CYS A 13 7.97 11.87 -3.66
N ASN A 14 8.37 12.31 -4.85
CA ASN A 14 7.95 13.61 -5.42
C ASN A 14 6.43 13.69 -5.71
N TYR A 15 5.78 12.57 -5.98
CA TYR A 15 4.35 12.47 -6.23
C TYR A 15 3.53 12.00 -5.01
N CYS A 16 4.09 12.09 -3.80
CA CYS A 16 3.36 11.64 -2.60
C CYS A 16 2.15 12.54 -2.33
N ASP A 17 0.99 11.93 -2.22
CA ASP A 17 -0.27 12.60 -1.92
C ASP A 17 -0.55 12.77 -0.41
N THR A 18 0.27 12.16 0.46
CA THR A 18 0.11 12.15 1.91
C THR A 18 1.35 12.63 2.66
N THR A 19 1.98 13.68 2.18
CA THR A 19 3.22 14.24 2.79
C THR A 19 3.05 14.65 4.26
N ALA A 20 1.83 14.98 4.70
CA ALA A 20 1.53 15.34 6.08
C ALA A 20 1.87 14.25 7.10
N VAL A 21 1.87 12.96 6.71
CA VAL A 21 2.18 11.85 7.61
C VAL A 21 3.68 11.54 7.73
N TRP A 22 4.54 12.23 6.99
CA TRP A 22 5.98 11.92 7.01
C TRP A 22 6.63 12.19 8.36
N HIS A 23 6.23 13.27 9.03
CA HIS A 23 6.95 13.81 10.19
C HIS A 23 6.11 13.97 11.44
N SER A 24 4.80 13.95 11.35
CA SER A 24 3.93 14.23 12.49
C SER A 24 2.67 13.36 12.49
N GLY A 25 2.18 13.07 13.68
CA GLY A 25 0.94 12.36 13.94
C GLY A 25 0.68 12.27 15.42
N ASN A 26 -0.52 11.89 15.78
CA ASN A 26 -0.92 11.73 17.17
C ASN A 26 -0.48 10.34 17.68
N ILE A 27 -0.22 10.26 18.97
CA ILE A 27 0.04 9.00 19.67
C ILE A 27 -1.26 8.56 20.32
N PHE A 28 -1.70 7.35 19.96
CA PHE A 28 -2.88 6.71 20.55
C PHE A 28 -2.48 5.44 21.27
N ASN A 29 -3.10 5.18 22.42
CA ASN A 29 -3.03 3.87 23.06
C ASN A 29 -4.12 2.94 22.48
N PHE A 30 -4.10 1.67 22.88
CA PHE A 30 -5.05 0.68 22.34
C PHE A 30 -6.51 1.02 22.64
N SER A 31 -6.82 1.44 23.88
CA SER A 31 -8.19 1.81 24.26
C SER A 31 -8.72 2.96 23.43
N GLU A 32 -7.92 3.98 23.20
CA GLU A 32 -8.31 5.13 22.37
C GLU A 32 -8.61 4.71 20.92
N LEU A 33 -7.82 3.79 20.35
CA LEU A 33 -8.08 3.26 19.01
C LEU A 33 -9.36 2.42 18.98
N ILE A 34 -9.61 1.60 19.98
CA ILE A 34 -10.86 0.84 20.09
C ILE A 34 -12.07 1.76 20.24
N ASP A 35 -11.98 2.77 21.11
CA ASP A 35 -13.05 3.78 21.25
C ASP A 35 -13.37 4.48 19.92
N MET A 36 -12.36 4.77 19.11
CA MET A 36 -12.54 5.35 17.77
C MET A 36 -13.25 4.37 16.82
N ILE A 37 -12.86 3.09 16.84
CA ILE A 37 -13.48 2.03 16.04
C ILE A 37 -14.95 1.89 16.41
N GLU A 38 -15.29 1.86 17.68
CA GLU A 38 -16.67 1.74 18.18
C GLU A 38 -17.51 2.96 17.81
N LYS A 39 -17.03 4.18 18.12
CA LYS A 39 -17.73 5.44 17.79
C LYS A 39 -18.00 5.61 16.31
N SER A 40 -17.14 5.04 15.47
CA SER A 40 -17.30 5.05 14.00
C SER A 40 -18.16 3.89 13.49
N GLN A 41 -18.71 3.06 14.38
CA GLN A 41 -19.53 1.88 14.05
C GLN A 41 -18.79 0.89 13.12
N LEU A 42 -17.46 0.84 13.20
CA LEU A 42 -16.64 0.00 12.32
C LEU A 42 -16.77 -1.48 12.64
N ILE A 43 -17.09 -1.85 13.89
CA ILE A 43 -17.27 -3.27 14.27
C ILE A 43 -18.38 -3.90 13.43
N GLN A 44 -19.55 -3.25 13.33
CA GLN A 44 -20.63 -3.73 12.48
C GLN A 44 -20.22 -3.77 11.00
N LYS A 45 -19.56 -2.73 10.51
CA LYS A 45 -19.12 -2.65 9.12
C LYS A 45 -18.08 -3.73 8.77
N PHE A 46 -17.23 -4.11 9.72
CA PHE A 46 -16.29 -5.23 9.54
C PHE A 46 -17.06 -6.56 9.41
N ALA A 47 -18.10 -6.77 10.22
CA ALA A 47 -18.98 -7.93 10.09
C ALA A 47 -19.72 -7.97 8.73
N GLU A 48 -19.98 -6.83 8.13
CA GLU A 48 -20.55 -6.65 6.79
C GLU A 48 -19.51 -6.76 5.65
N GLY A 49 -18.25 -7.09 5.96
CA GLY A 49 -17.17 -7.31 4.99
C GLY A 49 -16.37 -6.05 4.63
N GLN A 50 -16.47 -4.96 5.41
CA GLN A 50 -15.62 -3.80 5.19
C GLN A 50 -14.18 -4.12 5.55
N HIS A 51 -13.23 -3.84 4.64
CA HIS A 51 -11.81 -4.03 4.86
C HIS A 51 -11.22 -2.99 5.82
N PHE A 52 -10.19 -3.38 6.54
CA PHE A 52 -9.38 -2.51 7.39
C PHE A 52 -8.01 -2.35 6.77
N VAL A 53 -7.72 -1.17 6.24
CA VAL A 53 -6.49 -0.86 5.52
C VAL A 53 -5.51 -0.14 6.44
N ILE A 54 -4.37 -0.77 6.67
CA ILE A 54 -3.25 -0.21 7.42
C ILE A 54 -2.30 0.41 6.40
N THR A 55 -2.17 1.71 6.47
CA THR A 55 -1.41 2.51 5.52
C THR A 55 -0.67 3.64 6.24
N GLY A 56 -0.25 4.67 5.55
CA GLY A 56 0.39 5.86 6.10
C GLY A 56 1.58 6.28 5.28
N GLY A 57 2.69 6.57 5.94
CA GLY A 57 3.98 6.69 5.29
C GLY A 57 4.55 5.30 5.01
N SER A 58 5.12 4.67 6.04
CA SER A 58 5.73 3.33 5.99
C SER A 58 5.28 2.52 7.22
N PRO A 59 4.18 1.75 7.13
CA PRO A 59 3.64 1.02 8.29
C PRO A 59 4.65 0.09 8.96
N LEU A 60 5.55 -0.50 8.19
CA LEU A 60 6.54 -1.44 8.70
C LEU A 60 7.63 -0.80 9.58
N MET A 61 7.74 0.53 9.61
CA MET A 61 8.56 1.23 10.62
C MET A 61 8.09 0.97 12.05
N GLN A 62 6.82 0.64 12.22
CA GLN A 62 6.17 0.44 13.52
C GLN A 62 5.75 -1.02 13.76
N GLN A 63 6.36 -2.00 13.08
CA GLN A 63 5.96 -3.42 13.14
C GLN A 63 5.69 -3.95 14.56
N PRO A 64 6.53 -3.74 15.58
CA PRO A 64 6.28 -4.29 16.91
C PRO A 64 4.99 -3.75 17.54
N ARG A 65 4.71 -2.46 17.34
CA ARG A 65 3.48 -1.82 17.84
C ARG A 65 2.26 -2.26 17.05
N LEU A 66 2.40 -2.35 15.73
CA LEU A 66 1.37 -2.83 14.84
C LEU A 66 0.96 -4.28 15.16
N ILE A 67 1.92 -5.18 15.34
CA ILE A 67 1.67 -6.57 15.72
C ILE A 67 0.92 -6.64 17.07
N ASN A 68 1.36 -5.86 18.06
CA ASN A 68 0.68 -5.82 19.36
C ASN A 68 -0.76 -5.31 19.23
N PHE A 69 -0.98 -4.25 18.44
CA PHE A 69 -2.31 -3.72 18.17
C PHE A 69 -3.21 -4.78 17.51
N LEU A 70 -2.74 -5.42 16.44
CA LEU A 70 -3.50 -6.44 15.71
C LEU A 70 -3.84 -7.66 16.57
N GLN A 71 -2.89 -8.13 17.38
CA GLN A 71 -3.14 -9.25 18.30
C GLN A 71 -4.21 -8.92 19.35
N ARG A 72 -4.19 -7.71 19.87
CA ARG A 72 -5.21 -7.25 20.83
C ARG A 72 -6.55 -7.01 20.14
N LEU A 73 -6.55 -6.47 18.92
CA LEU A 73 -7.76 -6.30 18.11
C LEU A 73 -8.39 -7.66 17.80
N TYR A 74 -7.59 -8.65 17.46
CA TYR A 74 -8.04 -10.02 17.21
C TYR A 74 -8.75 -10.65 18.43
N ILE A 75 -8.24 -10.36 19.63
CA ILE A 75 -8.87 -10.85 20.88
C ILE A 75 -10.16 -10.07 21.18
N TYR A 76 -10.21 -8.80 20.78
CA TYR A 76 -11.33 -7.91 21.10
C TYR A 76 -12.53 -8.10 20.16
N LEU A 77 -12.31 -8.42 18.89
CA LEU A 77 -13.35 -8.55 17.89
C LEU A 77 -13.82 -10.03 17.78
N ASP A 78 -15.15 -10.26 17.81
CA ASP A 78 -15.73 -11.58 17.54
C ASP A 78 -15.61 -11.95 16.04
N ILE A 79 -15.64 -10.95 15.15
CA ILE A 79 -15.49 -11.11 13.69
C ILE A 79 -14.30 -10.26 13.24
N PHE A 80 -13.32 -10.92 12.65
CA PHE A 80 -12.10 -10.24 12.22
C PHE A 80 -12.25 -9.71 10.78
N PRO A 81 -11.95 -8.43 10.53
CA PRO A 81 -12.01 -7.87 9.17
C PRO A 81 -10.89 -8.44 8.30
N VAL A 82 -11.07 -8.38 6.98
CA VAL A 82 -9.96 -8.49 6.04
C VAL A 82 -9.03 -7.30 6.27
N ILE A 83 -7.79 -7.57 6.66
CA ILE A 83 -6.79 -6.52 6.90
C ILE A 83 -5.84 -6.45 5.71
N GLU A 84 -5.68 -5.25 5.17
CA GLU A 84 -4.72 -4.94 4.12
C GLU A 84 -3.57 -4.10 4.69
N ILE A 85 -2.34 -4.37 4.23
CA ILE A 85 -1.17 -3.54 4.53
C ILE A 85 -0.68 -2.91 3.23
N GLU A 86 -0.68 -1.57 3.16
CA GLU A 86 0.00 -0.83 2.09
C GLU A 86 1.43 -0.49 2.53
N ASN A 87 2.43 -1.05 1.87
CA ASN A 87 3.83 -0.80 2.20
C ASN A 87 4.68 -0.50 0.95
N GLU A 88 5.80 0.16 1.14
CA GLU A 88 6.69 0.63 0.07
C GLU A 88 7.88 -0.29 -0.22
N CYS A 89 7.96 -1.47 0.42
CA CYS A 89 8.98 -2.50 0.22
C CYS A 89 10.40 -2.14 0.67
N SER A 90 10.58 -1.20 1.59
CA SER A 90 11.91 -0.83 2.10
C SER A 90 12.32 -1.57 3.35
N ILE A 91 11.37 -2.12 4.11
CA ILE A 91 11.59 -2.78 5.39
C ILE A 91 11.16 -4.25 5.30
N MET A 92 12.03 -5.15 5.77
CA MET A 92 11.72 -6.58 5.82
C MET A 92 10.57 -6.83 6.80
N PRO A 93 9.46 -7.46 6.36
CA PRO A 93 8.41 -7.88 7.27
C PRO A 93 8.92 -8.98 8.20
N SER A 94 8.56 -8.92 9.46
CA SER A 94 8.87 -9.98 10.42
C SER A 94 8.02 -11.21 10.16
N GLU A 95 8.53 -12.39 10.45
CA GLU A 95 7.78 -13.66 10.33
C GLU A 95 6.47 -13.62 11.13
N LYS A 96 6.47 -12.91 12.26
CA LYS A 96 5.29 -12.77 13.10
C LYS A 96 4.18 -11.99 12.40
N LEU A 97 4.52 -10.97 11.62
CA LEU A 97 3.55 -10.18 10.85
C LEU A 97 3.09 -10.95 9.61
N ILE A 98 4.00 -11.67 8.93
CA ILE A 98 3.66 -12.49 7.76
C ILE A 98 2.62 -13.57 8.13
N ASN A 99 2.76 -14.18 9.30
CA ASN A 99 1.89 -15.26 9.77
C ASN A 99 0.52 -14.78 10.27
N MET A 100 0.19 -13.49 10.13
CA MET A 100 -1.12 -12.94 10.54
C MET A 100 -2.18 -12.97 9.43
N GLU A 101 -1.92 -13.63 8.30
CA GLU A 101 -2.87 -13.78 7.17
C GLU A 101 -3.43 -12.44 6.66
N LEU A 102 -2.54 -11.51 6.37
CA LEU A 102 -2.88 -10.18 5.88
C LEU A 102 -2.79 -10.14 4.35
N CYS A 103 -3.59 -9.29 3.72
CA CYS A 103 -3.43 -8.93 2.32
C CYS A 103 -2.33 -7.88 2.18
N TRP A 104 -1.34 -8.13 1.31
CA TRP A 104 -0.18 -7.26 1.14
C TRP A 104 -0.26 -6.46 -0.15
N ASN A 105 -0.55 -5.18 -0.03
CA ASN A 105 -0.52 -4.20 -1.11
C ASN A 105 0.85 -3.51 -1.14
N ASN A 106 1.80 -4.09 -1.84
CA ASN A 106 3.16 -3.59 -1.94
C ASN A 106 3.24 -2.53 -3.03
N SER A 107 3.86 -1.40 -2.74
CA SER A 107 4.04 -0.31 -3.71
C SER A 107 5.52 0.05 -3.84
N PRO A 108 6.34 -0.83 -4.45
CA PRO A 108 7.73 -0.50 -4.72
C PRO A 108 7.81 0.71 -5.63
N LYS A 109 8.80 1.57 -5.39
CA LYS A 109 8.96 2.81 -6.14
C LYS A 109 9.86 2.61 -7.34
N LEU A 110 9.49 3.23 -8.46
CA LEU A 110 10.28 3.31 -9.67
C LEU A 110 11.14 4.60 -9.67
N SER A 111 11.95 4.77 -10.70
CA SER A 111 12.79 5.95 -10.87
C SER A 111 11.99 7.25 -10.94
N ASN A 112 10.76 7.20 -11.44
CA ASN A 112 9.82 8.32 -11.49
C ASN A 112 9.48 8.92 -10.11
N SER A 113 9.67 8.16 -9.01
CA SER A 113 9.46 8.65 -7.64
C SER A 113 10.54 9.63 -7.15
N ASN A 114 11.66 9.74 -7.86
CA ASN A 114 12.86 10.47 -7.46
C ASN A 114 13.52 9.98 -6.16
N VAL A 115 13.16 8.76 -5.69
CA VAL A 115 13.84 8.10 -4.57
C VAL A 115 15.07 7.37 -5.11
N PRO A 116 16.27 7.52 -4.49
CA PRO A 116 17.48 6.83 -4.92
C PRO A 116 17.29 5.30 -5.01
N GLU A 117 17.84 4.70 -6.07
CA GLU A 117 17.67 3.25 -6.33
C GLU A 117 18.11 2.38 -5.15
N VAL A 118 19.22 2.71 -4.52
CA VAL A 118 19.73 2.00 -3.34
C VAL A 118 18.73 1.95 -2.17
N GLN A 119 17.81 2.88 -2.09
CA GLN A 119 16.76 2.91 -1.07
C GLN A 119 15.49 2.19 -1.55
N ARG A 120 15.03 2.46 -2.79
CA ARG A 120 13.75 1.98 -3.32
C ARG A 120 13.78 0.55 -3.85
N TYR A 121 14.93 0.02 -4.25
CA TYR A 121 15.08 -1.31 -4.81
C TYR A 121 15.74 -2.27 -3.82
N GLN A 122 14.93 -3.09 -3.19
CA GLN A 122 15.34 -4.05 -2.15
C GLN A 122 14.97 -5.49 -2.59
N PRO A 123 15.77 -6.14 -3.49
CA PRO A 123 15.40 -7.41 -4.09
C PRO A 123 15.05 -8.51 -3.10
N THR A 124 15.78 -8.60 -1.99
CA THR A 124 15.54 -9.61 -0.95
C THR A 124 14.19 -9.42 -0.28
N ILE A 125 13.81 -8.17 0.02
CA ILE A 125 12.52 -7.81 0.62
C ILE A 125 11.39 -8.09 -0.36
N ILE A 126 11.54 -7.64 -1.61
CA ILE A 126 10.56 -7.83 -2.68
C ILE A 126 10.28 -9.32 -2.89
N LYS A 127 11.33 -10.14 -2.98
CA LYS A 127 11.21 -11.59 -3.15
C LYS A 127 10.50 -12.25 -1.96
N LYS A 128 10.79 -11.81 -0.73
CA LYS A 128 10.09 -12.29 0.47
C LYS A 128 8.60 -11.93 0.44
N LEU A 129 8.28 -10.68 0.14
CA LEU A 129 6.90 -10.23 -0.01
C LEU A 129 6.15 -10.99 -1.11
N ALA A 130 6.79 -11.23 -2.26
CA ALA A 130 6.18 -11.97 -3.38
C ALA A 130 5.87 -13.44 -3.04
N SER A 131 6.54 -14.01 -2.05
CA SER A 131 6.28 -15.38 -1.58
C SER A 131 5.08 -15.51 -0.64
N ILE A 132 4.49 -14.41 -0.21
CA ILE A 132 3.30 -14.40 0.64
C ILE A 132 2.06 -14.65 -0.23
N TYR A 133 1.12 -15.46 0.24
CA TYR A 133 -0.03 -15.93 -0.52
C TYR A 133 -0.87 -14.80 -1.12
N ASP A 134 -1.27 -13.81 -0.33
CA ASP A 134 -2.10 -12.68 -0.78
C ASP A 134 -1.25 -11.41 -0.85
N SER A 135 -0.41 -11.34 -1.90
CA SER A 135 0.58 -10.28 -2.08
C SER A 135 0.57 -9.73 -3.50
N TRP A 136 0.32 -8.42 -3.60
CA TRP A 136 0.18 -7.68 -4.84
C TRP A 136 1.22 -6.57 -4.92
N PHE A 137 1.66 -6.22 -6.14
CA PHE A 137 2.66 -5.18 -6.40
C PHE A 137 2.07 -4.08 -7.27
N LYS A 138 1.77 -2.95 -6.64
CA LYS A 138 1.15 -1.78 -7.26
C LYS A 138 2.23 -0.75 -7.64
N PHE A 139 2.43 -0.54 -8.93
CA PHE A 139 3.39 0.41 -9.48
C PHE A 139 2.69 1.67 -9.97
N VAL A 140 3.21 2.83 -9.56
CA VAL A 140 2.77 4.14 -10.07
C VAL A 140 3.47 4.41 -11.38
N ILE A 141 2.69 4.66 -12.43
CA ILE A 141 3.15 4.83 -13.80
C ILE A 141 2.93 6.27 -14.24
N SER A 142 4.00 6.94 -14.65
CA SER A 142 4.01 8.31 -15.17
C SER A 142 4.09 8.33 -16.70
N LYS A 143 4.74 7.32 -17.30
CA LYS A 143 4.98 7.19 -18.73
C LYS A 143 5.15 5.71 -19.15
N PRO A 144 4.96 5.36 -20.42
CA PRO A 144 5.05 3.97 -20.88
C PRO A 144 6.39 3.28 -20.57
N GLU A 145 7.50 4.04 -20.60
CA GLU A 145 8.86 3.55 -20.37
C GLU A 145 9.09 3.06 -18.92
N ASP A 146 8.23 3.45 -17.98
CA ASP A 146 8.28 2.94 -16.59
C ASP A 146 8.07 1.42 -16.55
N TRP A 147 7.43 0.84 -17.56
CA TRP A 147 7.29 -0.61 -17.69
C TRP A 147 8.65 -1.31 -17.92
N GLU A 148 9.55 -0.70 -18.66
CA GLU A 148 10.88 -1.27 -18.93
C GLU A 148 11.64 -1.47 -17.60
N GLU A 149 11.51 -0.53 -16.66
CA GLU A 149 12.10 -0.66 -15.33
C GLU A 149 11.48 -1.83 -14.55
N ILE A 150 10.14 -2.00 -14.60
CA ILE A 150 9.48 -3.14 -13.98
C ILE A 150 9.99 -4.44 -14.57
N GLU A 151 10.09 -4.53 -15.89
CA GLU A 151 10.56 -5.72 -16.56
C GLU A 151 12.01 -6.06 -16.20
N GLN A 152 12.92 -5.08 -16.23
CA GLN A 152 14.34 -5.29 -15.98
C GLN A 152 14.62 -5.60 -14.49
N MET A 153 13.99 -4.87 -13.56
CA MET A 153 14.33 -4.94 -12.14
C MET A 153 13.50 -5.96 -11.37
N TYR A 154 12.30 -6.32 -11.84
CA TYR A 154 11.39 -7.18 -11.06
C TYR A 154 11.05 -8.49 -11.77
N LEU A 155 10.71 -8.46 -13.06
CA LEU A 155 10.30 -9.66 -13.80
C LEU A 155 11.48 -10.50 -14.27
N LYS A 156 12.48 -9.92 -14.94
CA LYS A 156 13.67 -10.68 -15.44
C LYS A 156 14.44 -11.37 -14.32
N PRO A 157 14.70 -10.73 -13.17
CA PRO A 157 15.33 -11.42 -12.04
C PRO A 157 14.37 -12.35 -11.27
N LYS A 158 13.10 -12.47 -11.71
CA LYS A 158 12.07 -13.32 -11.11
C LYS A 158 11.83 -13.02 -9.62
N LEU A 159 11.78 -11.74 -9.28
CA LEU A 159 11.46 -11.29 -7.92
C LEU A 159 9.96 -11.38 -7.63
N ILE A 160 9.13 -11.06 -8.63
CA ILE A 160 7.66 -11.12 -8.57
C ILE A 160 7.11 -11.85 -9.80
N GLN A 161 5.86 -12.28 -9.73
CA GLN A 161 5.13 -12.87 -10.84
C GLN A 161 4.33 -11.77 -11.56
N ARG A 162 4.12 -11.94 -12.88
CA ARG A 162 3.34 -10.99 -13.69
C ARG A 162 1.90 -10.81 -13.16
N GLU A 163 1.31 -11.89 -12.72
CA GLU A 163 -0.05 -11.94 -12.16
C GLU A 163 -0.23 -11.13 -10.89
N GLN A 164 0.86 -10.84 -10.18
CA GLN A 164 0.87 -10.03 -8.96
C GLN A 164 0.93 -8.52 -9.24
N ILE A 165 1.13 -8.11 -10.51
CA ILE A 165 1.35 -6.70 -10.87
C ILE A 165 0.03 -5.97 -11.06
N ILE A 166 -0.02 -4.75 -10.49
CA ILE A 166 -1.09 -3.78 -10.68
C ILE A 166 -0.45 -2.47 -11.14
N LEU A 167 -0.88 -1.91 -12.26
CA LEU A 167 -0.44 -0.59 -12.73
C LEU A 167 -1.46 0.46 -12.30
N MET A 168 -0.97 1.59 -11.80
CA MET A 168 -1.78 2.70 -11.32
C MET A 168 -1.24 4.01 -11.91
N PRO A 169 -2.09 4.88 -12.50
CA PRO A 169 -1.64 6.16 -13.04
C PRO A 169 -1.15 7.09 -11.94
N GLU A 170 -0.03 7.78 -12.20
CA GLU A 170 0.37 8.91 -11.39
C GLU A 170 -0.62 10.05 -11.57
N ALA A 171 -1.18 10.55 -10.47
CA ALA A 171 -2.07 11.70 -10.47
C ALA A 171 -2.24 12.25 -9.05
N ASN A 172 -2.28 13.57 -8.92
CA ASN A 172 -2.61 14.28 -7.68
C ASN A 172 -3.90 15.11 -7.80
N THR A 173 -4.46 15.18 -9.02
CA THR A 173 -5.75 15.83 -9.31
C THR A 173 -6.59 14.94 -10.21
N ARG A 174 -7.91 15.20 -10.25
CA ARG A 174 -8.84 14.51 -11.15
C ARG A 174 -8.47 14.70 -12.62
N GLU A 175 -8.06 15.89 -12.99
CA GLU A 175 -7.64 16.19 -14.36
C GLU A 175 -6.44 15.34 -14.78
N GLN A 176 -5.38 15.28 -13.96
CA GLN A 176 -4.23 14.41 -14.20
C GLN A 176 -4.62 12.94 -14.27
N LEU A 177 -5.54 12.49 -13.39
CA LEU A 177 -6.01 11.12 -13.39
C LEU A 177 -6.72 10.76 -14.69
N ILE A 178 -7.63 11.62 -15.16
CA ILE A 178 -8.34 11.43 -16.43
C ILE A 178 -7.36 11.43 -17.61
N GLN A 179 -6.37 12.31 -17.60
CA GLN A 179 -5.36 12.41 -18.66
C GLN A 179 -4.45 11.16 -18.72
N ASN A 180 -4.00 10.67 -17.58
CA ASN A 180 -2.99 9.60 -17.51
C ASN A 180 -3.59 8.19 -17.55
N SER A 181 -4.84 8.01 -17.10
CA SER A 181 -5.49 6.70 -16.99
C SER A 181 -5.56 5.92 -18.31
N PRO A 182 -5.90 6.51 -19.48
CA PRO A 182 -5.97 5.75 -20.73
C PRO A 182 -4.63 5.09 -21.10
N MET A 183 -3.53 5.81 -21.02
CA MET A 183 -2.20 5.29 -21.32
C MET A 183 -1.83 4.12 -20.39
N VAL A 184 -2.09 4.24 -19.08
CA VAL A 184 -1.76 3.18 -18.12
C VAL A 184 -2.69 1.96 -18.30
N ALA A 185 -3.96 2.17 -18.61
CA ALA A 185 -4.89 1.08 -18.90
C ALA A 185 -4.50 0.30 -20.17
N GLU A 186 -4.13 0.98 -21.24
CA GLU A 186 -3.63 0.37 -22.48
C GLU A 186 -2.33 -0.41 -22.23
N LEU A 187 -1.42 0.16 -21.43
CA LEU A 187 -0.20 -0.53 -21.02
C LEU A 187 -0.51 -1.80 -20.22
N ALA A 188 -1.44 -1.73 -19.27
CA ALA A 188 -1.84 -2.90 -18.48
C ALA A 188 -2.44 -4.02 -19.36
N ILE A 189 -3.31 -3.66 -20.31
CA ILE A 189 -3.89 -4.60 -21.29
C ILE A 189 -2.77 -5.25 -22.13
N THR A 190 -1.89 -4.43 -22.69
CA THR A 190 -0.78 -4.89 -23.55
C THR A 190 0.15 -5.84 -22.81
N GLN A 191 0.42 -5.56 -21.55
CA GLN A 191 1.34 -6.36 -20.74
C GLN A 191 0.65 -7.52 -20.00
N GLY A 192 -0.68 -7.66 -20.10
CA GLY A 192 -1.43 -8.73 -19.44
C GLY A 192 -1.36 -8.65 -17.92
N VAL A 193 -1.42 -7.43 -17.36
CA VAL A 193 -1.40 -7.17 -15.92
C VAL A 193 -2.65 -6.39 -15.50
N ARG A 194 -2.84 -6.19 -14.19
CA ARG A 194 -4.00 -5.49 -13.65
C ARG A 194 -3.84 -3.97 -13.72
N PHE A 195 -4.95 -3.28 -13.85
CA PHE A 195 -5.06 -1.83 -13.72
C PHE A 195 -5.82 -1.48 -12.45
N SER A 196 -5.42 -0.41 -11.77
CA SER A 196 -6.16 0.20 -10.66
C SER A 196 -6.21 1.70 -10.84
N SER A 197 -7.39 2.28 -10.73
CA SER A 197 -7.58 3.72 -10.68
C SER A 197 -7.29 4.28 -9.27
N ARG A 198 -7.41 5.61 -9.12
CA ARG A 198 -7.35 6.32 -7.85
C ARG A 198 -8.73 6.92 -7.55
N GLU A 199 -9.66 6.06 -7.13
CA GLU A 199 -11.08 6.41 -6.97
C GLU A 199 -11.31 7.63 -6.08
N HIS A 200 -10.51 7.78 -5.01
CA HIS A 200 -10.60 8.94 -4.12
C HIS A 200 -10.28 10.26 -4.85
N ILE A 201 -9.33 10.27 -5.78
CA ILE A 201 -9.03 11.45 -6.61
C ILE A 201 -10.14 11.68 -7.62
N LEU A 202 -10.66 10.62 -8.23
CA LEU A 202 -11.76 10.71 -9.18
C LEU A 202 -13.02 11.33 -8.53
N LEU A 203 -13.35 10.92 -7.31
CA LEU A 203 -14.57 11.34 -6.61
C LEU A 203 -14.41 12.71 -5.94
N TRP A 204 -13.27 12.97 -5.29
CA TRP A 204 -13.09 14.15 -4.43
C TRP A 204 -12.00 15.11 -4.90
N ASP A 205 -11.35 14.85 -6.05
CA ASP A 205 -10.31 15.64 -6.71
C ASP A 205 -8.97 15.69 -5.94
N LYS A 206 -8.97 15.88 -4.66
CA LYS A 206 -7.77 15.86 -3.81
C LYS A 206 -8.00 14.96 -2.62
N MET A 207 -6.94 14.27 -2.20
CA MET A 207 -6.98 13.62 -0.91
C MET A 207 -7.09 14.66 0.22
N ILE A 208 -8.00 14.42 1.12
CA ILE A 208 -8.20 15.18 2.35
C ILE A 208 -7.26 14.63 3.43
#